data_6712d33c4c9d6650b6174372ec4e1499
#
_entry.id   6712d33c4c9d6650b6174372ec4e1499
#
_cell.length_a   1.000
_cell.length_b   1.000
_cell.length_c   1.000
_cell.angle_alpha   90.00
_cell.angle_beta   90.00
_cell.angle_gamma   90.00
#
_symmetry.space_group_name_H-M   'P 1'
#
loop_
_entity.id
_entity.type
_entity.pdbx_description
1 polymer ?
#
loop_
_entity_poly.entity_id
_entity_poly.type
_entity_poly.pdbx_seq_one_letter_code
_entity_poly.pdbx_strand_id
1 'polypeptide(L)' 'MEKKLNKALDSIDIKILNELQRNGKISNIDLSKKVGLSPTPCLERVKRLEKQGVIMG' A
#
# COMPACT_ATOMS: atom_id res chain seq x y z
N MET A 1 0.03 -21.31 8.06
CA MET A 1 -0.66 -20.77 8.08
C MET A 1 -0.81 -19.44 7.88
N GLU A 2 -1.22 -18.73 8.59
CA GLU A 2 -1.45 -17.40 8.39
C GLU A 2 -0.27 -16.71 7.94
N LYS A 3 0.80 -17.30 7.94
CA LYS A 3 1.94 -16.65 7.48
C LYS A 3 1.89 -16.23 6.11
N LYS A 4 1.03 -16.77 5.28
CA LYS A 4 0.94 -16.35 3.93
C LYS A 4 0.69 -14.92 3.78
N LEU A 5 -0.18 -14.36 4.57
CA LEU A 5 -0.46 -12.94 4.45
C LEU A 5 0.77 -12.14 4.77
N ASN A 6 1.50 -12.56 5.76
CA ASN A 6 2.66 -11.80 6.15
C ASN A 6 3.74 -11.83 5.10
N LYS A 7 3.81 -12.91 4.34
CA LYS A 7 4.78 -12.96 3.30
C LYS A 7 4.45 -12.03 2.17
N ALA A 8 3.18 -11.82 1.93
CA ALA A 8 2.75 -10.96 0.84
C ALA A 8 2.90 -9.49 1.15
N LEU A 9 2.99 -9.13 2.42
CA LEU A 9 3.06 -7.74 2.82
C LEU A 9 4.41 -7.43 3.45
N ASP A 10 5.11 -6.45 2.90
CA ASP A 10 6.36 -6.03 3.52
C ASP A 10 6.12 -4.71 4.26
N SER A 11 7.15 -4.14 4.84
CA SER A 11 6.98 -2.95 5.66
C SER A 11 6.45 -1.77 4.86
N ILE A 12 6.78 -1.67 3.59
CA ILE A 12 6.26 -0.59 2.75
C ILE A 12 4.77 -0.78 2.53
N ASP A 13 4.33 -2.01 2.27
CA ASP A 13 2.92 -2.28 2.08
C ASP A 13 2.13 -1.92 3.33
N ILE A 14 2.67 -2.23 4.49
CA ILE A 14 2.01 -1.90 5.75
C ILE A 14 1.90 -0.39 5.91
N LYS A 15 2.95 0.34 5.56
CA LYS A 15 2.89 1.79 5.63
C LYS A 15 1.83 2.35 4.70
N ILE A 16 1.72 1.79 3.50
CA ILE A 16 0.70 2.22 2.54
C ILE A 16 -0.68 2.01 3.14
N LEU A 17 -0.92 0.84 3.71
CA LEU A 17 -2.22 0.54 4.29
C LEU A 17 -2.55 1.48 5.44
N ASN A 18 -1.58 1.77 6.28
CA ASN A 18 -1.80 2.68 7.39
C ASN A 18 -2.15 4.08 6.91
N GLU A 19 -1.46 4.56 5.88
CA GLU A 19 -1.75 5.89 5.37
C GLU A 19 -3.12 5.95 4.72
N LEU A 20 -3.50 4.90 4.02
CA LEU A 20 -4.81 4.87 3.38
C LEU A 20 -5.92 4.80 4.41
N GLN A 21 -5.69 4.14 5.52
CA GLN A 21 -6.67 4.12 6.59
C GLN A 21 -6.85 5.49 7.21
N ARG A 22 -5.79 6.25 7.30
CA ARG A 22 -5.86 7.58 7.90
C ARG A 22 -6.47 8.59 6.95
N ASN A 23 -6.22 8.43 5.66
CA ASN A 23 -6.72 9.38 4.68
C ASN A 23 -6.98 8.64 3.38
N GLY A 24 -8.19 8.12 3.21
CA GLY A 24 -8.54 7.34 2.04
C GLY A 24 -8.52 8.10 0.75
N LYS A 25 -8.45 9.43 0.82
CA LYS A 25 -8.42 10.24 -0.39
C LYS A 25 -7.04 10.78 -0.71
N ILE A 26 -6.02 10.29 -0.04
CA ILE A 26 -4.67 10.76 -0.28
C ILE A 26 -4.28 10.47 -1.73
N SER A 27 -3.60 11.39 -2.38
CA SER A 27 -3.17 11.17 -3.75
C SER A 27 -1.98 10.22 -3.77
N ASN A 28 -1.74 9.60 -4.94
CA ASN A 28 -0.62 8.69 -5.05
C ASN A 28 0.71 9.42 -4.82
N ILE A 29 0.82 10.65 -5.27
CA ILE A 29 2.04 11.42 -5.08
C ILE A 29 2.29 11.66 -3.60
N ASP A 30 1.27 12.07 -2.86
CA ASP A 30 1.42 12.30 -1.45
C ASP A 30 1.70 10.99 -0.71
N LEU A 31 1.01 9.93 -1.09
CA LEU A 31 1.23 8.64 -0.47
C LEU A 31 2.68 8.18 -0.68
N SER A 32 3.19 8.34 -1.88
CA SER A 32 4.55 7.92 -2.18
C SER A 32 5.56 8.65 -1.30
N LYS A 33 5.33 9.92 -1.05
CA LYS A 33 6.23 10.68 -0.20
C LYS A 33 6.20 10.17 1.23
N LYS A 34 5.02 9.80 1.69
CA LYS A 34 4.90 9.34 3.06
C LYS A 34 5.54 7.99 3.29
N VAL A 35 5.58 7.15 2.27
CA VAL A 35 6.18 5.84 2.42
C VAL A 35 7.60 5.75 1.86
N GLY A 36 8.11 6.87 1.36
CA GLY A 36 9.51 6.90 0.89
C GLY A 36 9.75 6.29 -0.46
N LEU A 37 8.76 6.33 -1.33
CA LEU A 37 8.89 5.79 -2.69
C LEU A 37 8.64 6.88 -3.72
N SER A 38 9.07 6.62 -4.95
CA SER A 38 8.65 7.43 -6.07
C SER A 38 7.21 7.07 -6.42
N PRO A 39 6.49 7.94 -7.12
CA PRO A 39 5.08 7.67 -7.42
C PRO A 39 4.82 6.39 -8.19
N THR A 40 5.65 6.06 -9.15
CA THR A 40 5.41 4.87 -9.96
C THR A 40 5.46 3.57 -9.17
N PRO A 41 6.52 3.28 -8.42
CA PRO A 41 6.53 2.06 -7.64
C PRO A 41 5.47 2.08 -6.53
N CYS A 42 5.11 3.26 -6.03
CA CYS A 42 4.06 3.35 -5.04
C CYS A 42 2.74 2.91 -5.64
N LEU A 43 2.42 3.41 -6.82
CA LEU A 43 1.20 3.05 -7.51
C LEU A 43 1.15 1.55 -7.80
N GLU A 44 2.26 0.98 -8.21
CA GLU A 44 2.30 -0.44 -8.49
C GLU A 44 2.02 -1.27 -7.25
N ARG A 45 2.52 -0.84 -6.11
CA ARG A 45 2.23 -1.56 -4.88
C ARG A 45 0.77 -1.45 -4.49
N VAL A 46 0.18 -0.26 -4.65
CA VAL A 46 -1.23 -0.06 -4.36
C VAL A 46 -2.07 -0.98 -5.25
N LYS A 47 -1.75 -1.03 -6.53
CA LYS A 47 -2.51 -1.89 -7.44
C LYS A 47 -2.39 -3.35 -7.07
N ARG A 48 -1.22 -3.77 -6.65
CA ARG A 48 -1.03 -5.15 -6.24
C ARG A 48 -1.84 -5.47 -5.00
N LEU A 49 -1.88 -4.53 -4.04
CA LEU A 49 -2.65 -4.74 -2.83
C LEU A 49 -4.15 -4.81 -3.15
N GLU A 50 -4.60 -4.00 -4.08
CA GLU A 50 -5.99 -4.06 -4.51
C GLU A 50 -6.31 -5.41 -5.14
N LYS A 51 -5.38 -5.89 -5.97
CA LYS A 51 -5.59 -7.14 -6.64
C LYS A 51 -5.65 -8.29 -5.67
N GLN A 52 -4.90 -8.21 -4.59
CA GLN A 52 -4.89 -9.24 -3.57
C GLN A 52 -6.07 -9.13 -2.61
N GLY A 53 -6.92 -8.13 -2.80
CA GLY A 53 -8.07 -7.95 -1.93
C GLY A 53 -7.75 -7.34 -0.58
N VAL A 54 -6.55 -6.80 -0.42
CA VAL A 54 -6.17 -6.18 0.84
C VAL A 54 -6.72 -4.78 0.94
N ILE A 55 -6.86 -4.09 -0.20
CA ILE A 55 -7.42 -2.76 -0.26
C ILE A 55 -8.67 -2.82 -1.11
N MET A 56 -9.72 -2.14 -0.67
CA MET A 56 -10.92 -2.06 -1.47
C MET A 56 -10.81 -0.84 -2.33
N GLY A 57 -10.59 -1.03 -3.50
CA GLY A 57 -10.39 0.06 -4.42
C GLY A 57 -11.62 0.83 -4.76
#